data_188732b7e9f4ea55baa68586761c36e5
#
_entry.id   188732b7e9f4ea55baa68586761c36e5
#
_cell.length_a   1.000
_cell.length_b   1.000
_cell.length_c   1.000
_cell.angle_alpha   90.00
_cell.angle_beta   90.00
_cell.angle_gamma   90.00
#
_symmetry.space_group_name_H-M   'P 1'
#
loop_
_entity.id
_entity.type
_entity.pdbx_description
1 polymer ?
#
loop_
_entity_poly.entity_id
_entity_poly.type
_entity_poly.pdbx_seq_one_letter_code
_entity_poly.pdbx_strand_id
1 'polypeptide(L)'
;MASVQEALAQLLTVDGAMCAALVDSTSGMLLGSAGSGLDLELAAAGNTEVVRAKLKTMKSLGLNDSIDDILITLGTQYHIIRPMAQKEGLFLYLVLDKARSNLA
;
A
#
# COMPACT_ATOMS: atom_id res chain seq x y z
N MET A 1 17.14 8.55 -12.55
CA MET A 1 16.05 7.69 -12.05
C MET A 1 15.92 7.89 -10.55
N ALA A 2 14.72 8.16 -10.07
CA ALA A 2 14.51 8.37 -8.65
C ALA A 2 14.71 7.04 -7.89
N SER A 3 15.33 7.12 -6.71
CA SER A 3 15.45 5.99 -5.82
C SER A 3 14.08 5.64 -5.22
N VAL A 4 13.97 4.45 -4.66
CA VAL A 4 12.77 4.04 -3.92
C VAL A 4 12.49 5.04 -2.80
N GLN A 5 13.51 5.45 -2.07
CA GLN A 5 13.35 6.38 -0.96
C GLN A 5 12.84 7.75 -1.42
N GLU A 6 13.32 8.24 -2.55
CA GLU A 6 12.86 9.50 -3.11
C GLU A 6 11.40 9.41 -3.57
N ALA A 7 11.02 8.29 -4.20
CA ALA A 7 9.65 8.07 -4.65
C ALA A 7 8.69 8.04 -3.46
N LEU A 8 9.06 7.34 -2.37
CA LEU A 8 8.24 7.28 -1.16
C LEU A 8 8.12 8.64 -0.50
N ALA A 9 9.22 9.41 -0.47
CA ALA A 9 9.20 10.76 0.08
C ALA A 9 8.24 11.67 -0.69
N GLN A 10 8.18 11.52 -2.02
CA GLN A 10 7.25 12.28 -2.84
C GLN A 10 5.79 11.95 -2.53
N LEU A 11 5.48 10.70 -2.20
CA LEU A 11 4.12 10.32 -1.80
C LEU A 11 3.67 11.08 -0.56
N LEU A 12 4.59 11.44 0.32
CA LEU A 12 4.26 12.18 1.54
C LEU A 12 3.90 13.64 1.28
N THR A 13 4.08 14.13 0.05
CA THR A 13 3.64 15.49 -0.31
C THR A 13 2.13 15.56 -0.57
N VAL A 14 1.47 14.42 -0.70
CA VAL A 14 0.01 14.36 -0.85
C VAL A 14 -0.64 14.84 0.45
N ASP A 15 -1.70 15.66 0.32
CA ASP A 15 -2.40 16.20 1.49
C ASP A 15 -2.88 15.10 2.42
N GLY A 16 -2.49 15.20 3.69
CA GLY A 16 -2.88 14.24 4.70
C GLY A 16 -2.01 13.00 4.78
N ALA A 17 -1.02 12.84 3.89
CA ALA A 17 -0.16 11.66 3.91
C ALA A 17 0.64 11.61 5.22
N MET A 18 0.62 10.44 5.87
CA MET A 18 1.31 10.19 7.14
C MET A 18 2.57 9.36 6.92
N CYS A 19 2.45 8.29 6.17
CA CYS A 19 3.55 7.38 5.90
C CYS A 19 3.28 6.57 4.64
N ALA A 20 4.36 6.02 4.07
CA ALA A 20 4.30 5.20 2.88
C ALA A 20 5.35 4.09 2.95
N ALA A 21 5.09 3.00 2.26
CA ALA A 21 6.00 1.85 2.23
C ALA A 21 5.98 1.15 0.88
N LEU A 22 7.10 0.55 0.55
CA LEU A 22 7.20 -0.41 -0.57
C LEU A 22 7.39 -1.79 0.05
N VAL A 23 6.57 -2.74 -0.35
CA VAL A 23 6.51 -4.07 0.27
C VAL A 23 6.66 -5.15 -0.79
N ASP A 24 7.40 -6.20 -0.44
CA ASP A 24 7.48 -7.43 -1.24
C ASP A 24 6.38 -8.37 -0.75
N SER A 25 5.37 -8.59 -1.57
CA SER A 25 4.22 -9.41 -1.20
C SER A 25 4.53 -10.91 -1.19
N THR A 26 5.68 -11.33 -1.74
CA THR A 26 6.07 -12.74 -1.70
C THR A 26 6.62 -13.14 -0.33
N SER A 27 7.28 -12.20 0.36
CA SER A 27 7.88 -12.45 1.67
C SER A 27 7.21 -11.67 2.80
N GLY A 28 6.47 -10.59 2.48
CA GLY A 28 5.94 -9.67 3.46
C GLY A 28 6.97 -8.68 3.97
N MET A 29 8.14 -8.60 3.33
CA MET A 29 9.23 -7.73 3.78
C MET A 29 9.03 -6.29 3.34
N LEU A 30 9.35 -5.39 4.27
CA LEU A 30 9.42 -3.96 3.99
C LEU A 30 10.71 -3.66 3.24
N LEU A 31 10.57 -3.11 2.02
CA LEU A 31 11.73 -2.76 1.19
C LEU A 31 12.13 -1.30 1.29
N GLY A 32 11.22 -0.45 1.70
CA GLY A 32 11.49 0.96 1.91
C GLY A 32 10.32 1.59 2.61
N SER A 33 10.57 2.70 3.31
CA SER A 33 9.52 3.39 4.05
C SER A 33 9.85 4.87 4.19
N ALA A 34 8.81 5.69 4.39
CA ALA A 34 8.94 7.10 4.67
C ALA A 34 7.77 7.53 5.57
N GLY A 35 8.01 8.58 6.37
CA GLY A 35 6.99 9.09 7.28
C GLY A 35 6.92 8.32 8.59
N SER A 36 5.86 8.54 9.33
CA SER A 36 5.68 7.98 10.66
C SER A 36 4.19 7.84 11.01
N GLY A 37 3.92 7.28 12.17
CA GLY A 37 2.56 7.14 12.68
C GLY A 37 2.08 5.71 12.78
N LEU A 38 2.78 4.77 12.15
CA LEU A 38 2.45 3.35 12.17
C LEU A 38 3.72 2.52 12.18
N ASP A 39 3.61 1.31 12.72
CA ASP A 39 4.67 0.30 12.61
C ASP A 39 4.60 -0.29 11.20
N LEU A 40 5.42 0.23 10.30
CA LEU A 40 5.38 -0.16 8.89
C LEU A 40 5.86 -1.58 8.63
N GLU A 41 6.73 -2.13 9.47
CA GLU A 41 7.13 -3.53 9.34
C GLU A 41 5.95 -4.46 9.63
N LEU A 42 5.19 -4.16 10.67
CA LEU A 42 3.99 -4.91 11.00
C LEU A 42 2.92 -4.72 9.92
N ALA A 43 2.75 -3.49 9.44
CA ALA A 43 1.80 -3.18 8.39
C ALA A 43 2.15 -3.90 7.09
N ALA A 44 3.45 -3.99 6.76
CA ALA A 44 3.89 -4.70 5.56
C ALA A 44 3.47 -6.18 5.60
N ALA A 45 3.70 -6.83 6.72
CA ALA A 45 3.31 -8.24 6.90
C ALA A 45 1.79 -8.40 6.83
N GLY A 46 1.04 -7.56 7.53
CA GLY A 46 -0.42 -7.66 7.58
C GLY A 46 -1.08 -7.35 6.24
N ASN A 47 -0.62 -6.32 5.55
CA ASN A 47 -1.18 -5.95 4.26
C ASN A 47 -0.82 -6.94 3.15
N THR A 48 0.30 -7.63 3.28
CA THR A 48 0.62 -8.76 2.39
C THR A 48 -0.46 -9.83 2.47
N GLU A 49 -0.96 -10.13 3.67
CA GLU A 49 -2.04 -11.08 3.85
C GLU A 49 -3.34 -10.59 3.18
N VAL A 50 -3.62 -9.29 3.26
CA VAL A 50 -4.80 -8.70 2.61
C VAL A 50 -4.73 -8.90 1.10
N VAL A 51 -3.59 -8.57 0.49
CA VAL A 51 -3.39 -8.73 -0.95
C VAL A 51 -3.53 -10.18 -1.37
N ARG A 52 -2.88 -11.09 -0.65
CA ARG A 52 -2.92 -12.52 -0.94
C ARG A 52 -4.32 -13.09 -0.83
N ALA A 53 -5.04 -12.69 0.22
CA ALA A 53 -6.40 -13.17 0.46
C ALA A 53 -7.32 -12.75 -0.69
N LYS A 54 -7.19 -11.50 -1.16
CA LYS A 54 -8.01 -11.02 -2.27
C LYS A 54 -7.68 -11.72 -3.58
N LEU A 55 -6.39 -11.91 -3.87
CA LEU A 55 -5.98 -12.63 -5.08
C LEU A 55 -6.49 -14.07 -5.06
N LYS A 56 -6.44 -14.73 -3.91
CA LYS A 56 -6.96 -16.08 -3.75
C LYS A 56 -8.46 -16.13 -4.00
N THR A 57 -9.20 -15.18 -3.44
CA THR A 57 -10.65 -15.09 -3.63
C THR A 57 -11.00 -14.86 -5.10
N MET A 58 -10.28 -13.98 -5.78
CA MET A 58 -10.48 -13.71 -7.19
C MET A 58 -10.28 -14.97 -8.03
N LYS A 59 -9.23 -15.74 -7.72
CA LYS A 59 -8.96 -17.00 -8.40
C LYS A 59 -10.09 -18.00 -8.18
N SER A 60 -10.56 -18.10 -6.94
CA SER A 60 -11.67 -19.00 -6.59
C SER A 60 -12.97 -18.62 -7.31
N LEU A 61 -13.17 -17.33 -7.56
CA LEU A 61 -14.34 -16.84 -8.29
C LEU A 61 -14.20 -16.94 -9.80
N GLY A 62 -13.04 -17.37 -10.29
CA GLY A 62 -12.78 -17.46 -11.71
C GLY A 62 -12.58 -16.09 -12.38
N LEU A 63 -12.23 -15.07 -11.61
CA LEU A 63 -11.97 -13.75 -12.15
C LEU A 63 -10.59 -13.70 -12.80
N ASN A 64 -10.57 -13.43 -14.10
CA ASN A 64 -9.32 -13.25 -14.85
C ASN A 64 -9.00 -11.77 -14.90
N ASP A 65 -8.59 -11.21 -13.76
CA ASP A 65 -8.43 -9.78 -13.57
C ASP A 65 -7.23 -9.50 -12.68
N SER A 66 -6.94 -8.23 -12.49
CA SER A 66 -5.87 -7.79 -11.60
C SER A 66 -6.39 -6.69 -10.68
N ILE A 67 -5.70 -6.48 -9.57
CA ILE A 67 -6.07 -5.44 -8.61
C ILE A 67 -5.37 -4.15 -9.00
N ASP A 68 -6.14 -3.09 -9.25
CA ASP A 68 -5.58 -1.75 -9.42
C ASP A 68 -5.24 -1.13 -8.07
N ASP A 69 -6.21 -1.14 -7.15
CA ASP A 69 -6.05 -0.56 -5.81
C ASP A 69 -6.92 -1.30 -4.82
N ILE A 70 -6.48 -1.27 -3.56
CA ILE A 70 -7.33 -1.63 -2.42
C ILE A 70 -7.40 -0.38 -1.54
N LEU A 71 -8.60 0.16 -1.34
CA LEU A 71 -8.83 1.27 -0.43
C LEU A 71 -9.59 0.77 0.79
N ILE A 72 -9.01 0.98 1.95
CA ILE A 72 -9.66 0.66 3.22
C ILE A 72 -9.89 1.96 3.96
N THR A 73 -11.15 2.28 4.21
CA THR A 73 -11.52 3.49 4.94
C THR A 73 -11.75 3.13 6.40
N LEU A 74 -10.90 3.66 7.26
CA LEU A 74 -11.07 3.55 8.70
C LEU A 74 -11.78 4.81 9.22
N GLY A 75 -12.07 4.86 10.50
CA GLY A 75 -12.72 6.02 11.10
C GLY A 75 -11.92 7.31 10.95
N THR A 76 -10.58 7.21 11.04
CA THR A 76 -9.70 8.39 11.04
C THR A 76 -8.62 8.36 9.96
N GLN A 77 -8.52 7.28 9.21
CA GLN A 77 -7.46 7.10 8.21
C GLN A 77 -7.98 6.44 6.95
N TYR A 78 -7.28 6.70 5.83
CA TYR A 78 -7.40 5.90 4.62
C TYR A 78 -6.12 5.08 4.46
N HIS A 79 -6.26 3.80 4.13
CA HIS A 79 -5.15 2.92 3.81
C HIS A 79 -5.29 2.51 2.35
N ILE A 80 -4.30 2.83 1.54
CA ILE A 80 -4.31 2.52 0.11
C ILE A 80 -3.20 1.53 -0.18
N ILE A 81 -3.53 0.42 -0.82
CA ILE A 81 -2.58 -0.59 -1.28
C ILE A 81 -2.65 -0.61 -2.80
N ARG A 82 -1.52 -0.40 -3.45
CA ARG A 82 -1.45 -0.41 -4.91
C ARG A 82 -0.39 -1.39 -5.39
N PRO A 83 -0.82 -2.57 -5.89
CA PRO A 83 0.13 -3.50 -6.51
C PRO A 83 0.80 -2.83 -7.71
N MET A 84 2.09 -3.11 -7.90
CA MET A 84 2.85 -2.50 -8.99
C MET A 84 2.73 -3.35 -10.24
N ALA A 85 2.18 -2.77 -11.31
CA ALA A 85 1.95 -3.49 -12.57
C ALA A 85 3.26 -3.92 -13.23
N GLN A 86 4.32 -3.15 -13.06
CA GLN A 86 5.61 -3.37 -13.74
C GLN A 86 6.53 -4.30 -12.98
N LYS A 87 6.27 -4.54 -11.70
CA LYS A 87 7.09 -5.40 -10.86
C LYS A 87 6.19 -6.32 -10.06
N GLU A 88 5.96 -7.49 -10.60
CA GLU A 88 5.15 -8.50 -9.95
C GLU A 88 5.69 -8.80 -8.55
N GLY A 89 4.78 -8.89 -7.59
CA GLY A 89 5.13 -9.18 -6.21
C GLY A 89 5.42 -7.97 -5.35
N LEU A 90 5.36 -6.75 -5.90
CA LEU A 90 5.55 -5.54 -5.11
C LEU A 90 4.27 -4.74 -5.01
N PHE A 91 4.06 -4.08 -3.87
CA PHE A 91 2.97 -3.11 -3.75
C PHE A 91 3.41 -1.89 -2.96
N LEU A 92 2.75 -0.77 -3.24
CA LEU A 92 2.88 0.45 -2.47
C LEU A 92 1.77 0.51 -1.44
N TYR A 93 2.10 1.02 -0.26
CA TYR A 93 1.16 1.21 0.84
C TYR A 93 1.25 2.67 1.28
N LEU A 94 0.11 3.35 1.32
CA LEU A 94 0.03 4.76 1.70
C LEU A 94 -1.04 4.94 2.75
N VAL A 95 -0.71 5.65 3.83
CA VAL A 95 -1.65 5.96 4.90
C VAL A 95 -1.90 7.46 4.92
N LEU A 96 -3.16 7.85 4.89
CA LEU A 96 -3.59 9.24 4.93
C LEU A 96 -4.42 9.50 6.18
N ASP A 97 -4.21 10.67 6.78
CA ASP A 97 -5.09 11.18 7.83
C ASP A 97 -6.38 11.65 7.16
N LYS A 98 -7.50 11.06 7.53
CA LYS A 98 -8.78 11.32 6.89
C LYS A 98 -9.22 12.78 7.01
N ALA A 99 -8.93 13.42 8.15
CA ALA A 99 -9.32 14.80 8.38
C ALA A 99 -8.56 15.80 7.51
N ARG A 100 -7.36 15.44 7.04
CA ARG A 100 -6.48 16.34 6.29
C ARG A 100 -6.34 15.96 4.81
N SER A 101 -7.00 14.90 4.36
CA SER A 101 -6.86 14.41 3.00
C SER A 101 -8.09 14.68 2.17
N ASN A 102 -7.91 14.62 0.85
CA ASN A 102 -8.98 14.77 -0.12
C ASN A 102 -8.82 13.68 -1.18
N LEU A 103 -9.78 12.76 -1.23
CA LEU A 103 -9.76 11.66 -2.21
C LEU A 103 -10.44 12.01 -3.52
N ALA A 104 -11.04 13.19 -3.62
CA ALA A 104 -11.74 13.60 -4.82
C ALA A 104 -10.79 13.82 -6.02
#